data_40cc1e2ef67d9b79614d88dbd6baa902
#
_entry.id   40cc1e2ef67d9b79614d88dbd6baa902
#
_cell.length_a   1.000
_cell.length_b   1.000
_cell.length_c   1.000
_cell.angle_alpha   90.00
_cell.angle_beta   90.00
_cell.angle_gamma   90.00
#
_symmetry.space_group_name_H-M   'P 1'
#
loop_
_entity.id
_entity.type
_entity.pdbx_description
1 polymer ?
#
loop_
_entity_poly.entity_id
_entity_poly.type
_entity_poly.pdbx_seq_one_letter_code
_entity_poly.pdbx_strand_id
1 'polypeptide(L)'
;PTRRSSDLDVQLPGVRDYEQVDDDIIATLKPTKGWFAALGVAIALFLVGAAAWIYQIYWGLGNAGYEPPVMWGVYIITFVFWVGIGHAGTLISAILFLFRAGFRTTIYRCAEAMTVFAVMTAGLFPIIHIGRPWKFFWLIPYPNWRLIWPNFKSPLVWDVFAISTYLTVSSTFLYVGLIPDIAVLRDRETNPLRKKILAILSLGWRNSEPEWRHFMKMYLFLAAFSTPLVLSVHSVVS
;
A
#
# COMPACT_ATOMS: atom_id res chain seq x y z
N PRO A 1 -13.37 10.71 31.67
CA PRO A 1 -13.29 12.13 31.98
C PRO A 1 -12.52 12.77 30.84
N THR A 2 -13.26 13.49 29.99
CA THR A 2 -12.69 14.37 28.98
C THR A 2 -11.89 15.45 29.74
N ARG A 3 -10.58 15.39 29.69
CA ARG A 3 -9.75 16.54 30.11
C ARG A 3 -10.17 17.70 29.22
N ARG A 4 -10.84 18.70 29.84
CA ARG A 4 -11.11 19.95 29.16
C ARG A 4 -9.77 20.60 28.84
N SER A 5 -9.66 21.19 27.67
CA SER A 5 -8.48 21.95 27.24
C SER A 5 -8.11 23.10 28.20
N SER A 6 -9.04 23.50 29.05
CA SER A 6 -8.83 24.51 30.11
C SER A 6 -7.93 24.07 31.28
N ASP A 7 -7.60 22.78 31.41
CA ASP A 7 -6.77 22.27 32.51
C ASP A 7 -5.26 22.31 32.20
N LEU A 8 -4.87 22.83 31.05
CA LEU A 8 -3.49 22.91 30.57
C LEU A 8 -3.08 24.35 30.23
N ASP A 9 -3.59 25.35 30.96
CA ASP A 9 -3.18 26.76 30.80
C ASP A 9 -1.74 27.05 31.27
N VAL A 10 -0.91 26.05 31.44
CA VAL A 10 0.54 26.23 31.45
C VAL A 10 1.03 26.16 30.00
N GLN A 11 0.89 27.29 29.30
CA GLN A 11 1.59 27.47 28.03
C GLN A 11 3.09 27.49 28.29
N LEU A 12 3.72 26.35 28.21
CA LEU A 12 5.18 26.30 28.18
C LEU A 12 5.63 27.03 26.91
N PRO A 13 6.56 28.00 26.99
CA PRO A 13 7.07 28.71 25.83
C PRO A 13 7.63 27.68 24.83
N GLY A 14 7.07 27.64 23.64
CA GLY A 14 7.47 26.71 22.55
C GLY A 14 6.66 25.45 22.43
N VAL A 15 5.66 25.18 23.27
CA VAL A 15 4.70 24.05 23.05
C VAL A 15 3.58 24.54 22.14
N ARG A 16 3.49 23.96 20.96
CA ARG A 16 2.38 24.22 20.01
C ARG A 16 1.10 23.60 20.57
N ASP A 17 -0.01 24.31 20.42
CA ASP A 17 -1.34 23.76 20.70
C ASP A 17 -1.66 22.62 19.70
N TYR A 18 -2.46 21.65 20.13
CA TYR A 18 -2.87 20.52 19.27
C TYR A 18 -3.56 21.00 17.99
N GLU A 19 -4.36 22.08 18.06
CA GLU A 19 -4.99 22.67 16.88
C GLU A 19 -3.97 23.21 15.88
N GLN A 20 -2.90 23.85 16.34
CA GLN A 20 -1.83 24.35 15.48
C GLN A 20 -1.05 23.22 14.82
N VAL A 21 -0.79 22.14 15.54
CA VAL A 21 -0.12 20.96 14.99
C VAL A 21 -0.98 20.31 13.91
N ASP A 22 -2.27 20.17 14.16
CA ASP A 22 -3.22 19.64 13.19
C ASP A 22 -3.32 20.53 11.94
N ASP A 23 -3.35 21.84 12.10
CA ASP A 23 -3.40 22.79 10.98
C ASP A 23 -2.12 22.75 10.15
N ASP A 24 -0.95 22.63 10.78
CA ASP A 24 0.33 22.46 10.10
C ASP A 24 0.34 21.15 9.26
N ILE A 25 -0.19 20.06 9.82
CA ILE A 25 -0.30 18.77 9.11
C ILE A 25 -1.24 18.91 7.93
N ILE A 26 -2.42 19.51 8.12
CA ILE A 26 -3.41 19.69 7.04
C ILE A 26 -2.87 20.65 5.97
N ALA A 27 -2.06 21.65 6.34
CA ALA A 27 -1.43 22.55 5.37
C ALA A 27 -0.51 21.79 4.40
N THR A 28 0.09 20.66 4.82
CA THR A 28 0.92 19.83 3.95
C THR A 28 0.13 19.14 2.84
N LEU A 29 -1.19 18.99 2.98
CA LEU A 29 -2.06 18.43 1.93
C LEU A 29 -2.31 19.39 0.77
N LYS A 30 -1.93 20.66 0.90
CA LYS A 30 -2.03 21.64 -0.18
C LYS A 30 -0.85 21.46 -1.13
N PRO A 31 -1.08 21.11 -2.41
CA PRO A 31 0.00 20.88 -3.34
C PRO A 31 0.75 22.19 -3.64
N THR A 32 2.07 22.11 -3.60
CA THR A 32 2.97 23.22 -3.94
C THR A 32 3.38 23.19 -5.41
N LYS A 33 3.98 24.27 -5.92
CA LYS A 33 4.54 24.30 -7.30
C LYS A 33 5.59 23.19 -7.49
N GLY A 34 6.42 22.92 -6.48
CA GLY A 34 7.40 21.83 -6.51
C GLY A 34 6.74 20.44 -6.61
N TRP A 35 5.61 20.25 -5.93
CA TRP A 35 4.83 19.02 -6.05
C TRP A 35 4.32 18.79 -7.48
N PHE A 36 3.77 19.84 -8.13
CA PHE A 36 3.33 19.73 -9.53
C PHE A 36 4.48 19.47 -10.48
N ALA A 37 5.65 20.08 -10.26
CA ALA A 37 6.85 19.81 -11.06
C ALA A 37 7.31 18.33 -10.90
N ALA A 38 7.36 17.83 -9.68
CA ALA A 38 7.69 16.41 -9.41
C ALA A 38 6.66 15.46 -10.05
N LEU A 39 5.36 15.78 -9.95
CA LEU A 39 4.30 15.01 -10.60
C LEU A 39 4.46 15.03 -12.13
N GLY A 40 4.78 16.17 -12.73
CA GLY A 40 5.04 16.29 -14.15
C GLY A 40 6.19 15.41 -14.63
N VAL A 41 7.30 15.38 -13.89
CA VAL A 41 8.43 14.48 -14.16
C VAL A 41 8.01 13.01 -14.03
N ALA A 42 7.28 12.66 -12.98
CA ALA A 42 6.81 11.29 -12.78
C ALA A 42 5.87 10.83 -13.90
N ILE A 43 4.95 11.70 -14.35
CA ILE A 43 4.07 11.42 -15.49
C ILE A 43 4.89 11.24 -16.78
N ALA A 44 5.87 12.10 -17.05
CA ALA A 44 6.73 11.98 -18.22
C ALA A 44 7.49 10.64 -18.24
N LEU A 45 8.08 10.24 -17.12
CA LEU A 45 8.76 8.95 -16.98
C LEU A 45 7.80 7.77 -17.16
N PHE A 46 6.59 7.88 -16.60
CA PHE A 46 5.54 6.87 -16.78
C PHE A 46 5.14 6.72 -18.25
N LEU A 47 4.98 7.83 -18.98
CA LEU A 47 4.65 7.79 -20.40
C LEU A 47 5.76 7.18 -21.26
N VAL A 48 7.03 7.46 -20.95
CA VAL A 48 8.17 6.81 -21.60
C VAL A 48 8.13 5.30 -21.35
N GLY A 49 7.91 4.88 -20.11
CA GLY A 49 7.78 3.45 -19.75
C GLY A 49 6.58 2.78 -20.46
N ALA A 50 5.43 3.46 -20.53
CA ALA A 50 4.26 2.96 -21.24
C ALA A 50 4.51 2.83 -22.74
N ALA A 51 5.18 3.79 -23.36
CA ALA A 51 5.55 3.73 -24.77
C ALA A 51 6.53 2.56 -25.06
N ALA A 52 7.53 2.35 -24.19
CA ALA A 52 8.44 1.23 -24.27
C ALA A 52 7.72 -0.12 -24.14
N TRP A 53 6.71 -0.20 -23.23
CA TRP A 53 5.90 -1.39 -23.06
C TRP A 53 5.01 -1.67 -24.30
N ILE A 54 4.37 -0.65 -24.88
CA ILE A 54 3.61 -0.76 -26.12
C ILE A 54 4.50 -1.25 -27.26
N TYR A 55 5.71 -0.71 -27.38
CA TYR A 55 6.71 -1.17 -28.35
C TYR A 55 7.03 -2.65 -28.18
N GLN A 56 7.26 -3.10 -26.93
CA GLN A 56 7.48 -4.51 -26.63
C GLN A 56 6.28 -5.41 -26.95
N ILE A 57 5.04 -4.94 -26.71
CA ILE A 57 3.82 -5.69 -27.05
C ILE A 57 3.75 -5.93 -28.56
N TYR A 58 4.15 -4.93 -29.35
CA TYR A 58 4.14 -5.04 -30.81
C TYR A 58 5.23 -5.99 -31.32
N TRP A 59 6.46 -5.85 -30.86
CA TRP A 59 7.60 -6.65 -31.34
C TRP A 59 7.80 -7.97 -30.60
N GLY A 60 7.16 -8.16 -29.45
CA GLY A 60 7.22 -9.37 -28.63
C GLY A 60 8.35 -9.36 -27.60
N LEU A 61 8.34 -10.39 -26.74
CA LEU A 61 9.27 -10.52 -25.60
C LEU A 61 10.75 -10.69 -26.02
N GLY A 62 11.02 -11.16 -27.21
CA GLY A 62 12.40 -11.29 -27.73
C GLY A 62 13.16 -9.97 -27.69
N ASN A 63 12.45 -8.84 -27.78
CA ASN A 63 13.04 -7.51 -27.69
C ASN A 63 13.55 -7.15 -26.28
N ALA A 64 13.12 -7.89 -25.25
CA ALA A 64 13.57 -7.74 -23.88
C ALA A 64 14.84 -8.55 -23.55
N GLY A 65 15.43 -9.21 -24.55
CA GLY A 65 16.67 -9.98 -24.41
C GLY A 65 16.51 -11.33 -23.72
N TYR A 66 15.28 -11.89 -23.73
CA TYR A 66 15.04 -13.25 -23.22
C TYR A 66 15.42 -14.30 -24.24
N GLU A 67 16.26 -15.23 -23.81
CA GLU A 67 16.69 -16.38 -24.63
C GLU A 67 16.35 -17.72 -23.93
N PRO A 68 15.84 -18.74 -24.68
CA PRO A 68 15.70 -20.08 -24.14
C PRO A 68 17.09 -20.67 -23.75
N PRO A 69 17.18 -21.45 -22.66
CA PRO A 69 16.08 -21.95 -21.82
C PRO A 69 15.71 -21.01 -20.64
N VAL A 70 16.42 -19.90 -20.44
CA VAL A 70 16.27 -19.03 -19.29
C VAL A 70 15.37 -17.85 -19.66
N MET A 71 14.09 -17.91 -19.28
CA MET A 71 13.13 -16.83 -19.52
C MET A 71 13.07 -15.82 -18.35
N TRP A 72 14.10 -15.77 -17.52
CA TRP A 72 14.22 -14.87 -16.38
C TRP A 72 15.11 -13.69 -16.75
N GLY A 73 14.62 -12.49 -16.57
CA GLY A 73 15.36 -11.27 -16.89
C GLY A 73 14.89 -10.10 -16.05
N VAL A 74 15.09 -8.90 -16.58
CA VAL A 74 14.86 -7.62 -15.87
C VAL A 74 13.48 -7.55 -15.21
N TYR A 75 12.44 -8.09 -15.82
CA TYR A 75 11.08 -7.99 -15.26
C TYR A 75 10.92 -8.78 -13.98
N ILE A 76 11.43 -10.00 -13.92
CA ILE A 76 11.37 -10.83 -12.70
C ILE A 76 12.28 -10.25 -11.62
N ILE A 77 13.49 -9.79 -11.98
CA ILE A 77 14.39 -9.14 -11.03
C ILE A 77 13.73 -7.90 -10.41
N THR A 78 13.10 -7.06 -11.25
CA THR A 78 12.40 -5.85 -10.78
C THR A 78 11.14 -6.19 -9.97
N PHE A 79 10.43 -7.25 -10.35
CA PHE A 79 9.31 -7.79 -9.57
C PHE A 79 9.76 -8.14 -8.14
N VAL A 80 10.78 -8.96 -8.00
CA VAL A 80 11.30 -9.39 -6.70
C VAL A 80 11.82 -8.21 -5.88
N PHE A 81 12.46 -7.22 -6.53
CA PHE A 81 12.88 -5.99 -5.88
C PHE A 81 11.70 -5.24 -5.24
N TRP A 82 10.59 -5.04 -5.98
CA TRP A 82 9.41 -4.36 -5.44
C TRP A 82 8.70 -5.17 -4.36
N VAL A 83 8.65 -6.49 -4.50
CA VAL A 83 8.17 -7.38 -3.45
C VAL A 83 9.00 -7.22 -2.18
N GLY A 84 10.33 -7.16 -2.30
CA GLY A 84 11.23 -6.93 -1.16
C GLY A 84 10.97 -5.60 -0.45
N ILE A 85 10.75 -4.50 -1.18
CA ILE A 85 10.37 -3.20 -0.61
C ILE A 85 9.02 -3.31 0.13
N GLY A 86 8.04 -3.98 -0.49
CA GLY A 86 6.75 -4.22 0.13
C GLY A 86 6.89 -4.99 1.46
N HIS A 87 7.67 -6.06 1.49
CA HIS A 87 7.94 -6.84 2.69
C HIS A 87 8.56 -5.99 3.80
N ALA A 88 9.56 -5.19 3.47
CA ALA A 88 10.23 -4.33 4.45
C ALA A 88 9.24 -3.37 5.13
N GLY A 89 8.35 -2.73 4.38
CA GLY A 89 7.43 -1.73 4.94
C GLY A 89 6.41 -2.33 5.90
N THR A 90 5.74 -3.42 5.53
CA THR A 90 4.78 -4.09 6.44
C THR A 90 5.48 -4.68 7.67
N LEU A 91 6.63 -5.32 7.46
CA LEU A 91 7.37 -5.93 8.56
C LEU A 91 7.84 -4.88 9.57
N ILE A 92 8.35 -3.74 9.09
CA ILE A 92 8.74 -2.62 9.95
C ILE A 92 7.53 -2.12 10.75
N SER A 93 6.40 -1.84 10.12
CA SER A 93 5.21 -1.36 10.82
C SER A 93 4.70 -2.36 11.86
N ALA A 94 4.56 -3.64 11.48
CA ALA A 94 4.04 -4.69 12.35
C ALA A 94 4.99 -5.00 13.52
N ILE A 95 6.28 -5.17 13.27
CA ILE A 95 7.29 -5.45 14.30
C ILE A 95 7.38 -4.30 15.29
N LEU A 96 7.49 -3.06 14.81
CA LEU A 96 7.56 -1.90 15.71
C LEU A 96 6.31 -1.76 16.58
N PHE A 97 5.15 -2.20 16.07
CA PHE A 97 3.94 -2.23 16.87
C PHE A 97 3.99 -3.32 17.95
N LEU A 98 4.35 -4.54 17.58
CA LEU A 98 4.43 -5.68 18.52
C LEU A 98 5.45 -5.44 19.63
N PHE A 99 6.60 -4.85 19.30
CA PHE A 99 7.64 -4.48 20.27
C PHE A 99 7.41 -3.15 21.00
N ARG A 100 6.28 -2.48 20.74
CA ARG A 100 5.91 -1.20 21.36
C ARG A 100 6.99 -0.13 21.24
N ALA A 101 7.67 -0.06 20.09
CA ALA A 101 8.73 0.92 19.85
C ALA A 101 8.16 2.35 19.85
N GLY A 102 8.74 3.24 20.70
CA GLY A 102 8.23 4.60 20.88
C GLY A 102 8.30 5.46 19.61
N PHE A 103 9.35 5.31 18.79
CA PHE A 103 9.53 6.05 17.53
C PHE A 103 8.63 5.56 16.38
N ARG A 104 7.88 4.48 16.59
CA ARG A 104 6.97 3.92 15.59
C ARG A 104 5.99 4.95 15.04
N THR A 105 5.44 5.79 15.92
CA THR A 105 4.41 6.78 15.56
C THR A 105 4.85 7.75 14.46
N THR A 106 6.14 7.94 14.27
CA THR A 106 6.69 8.85 13.27
C THR A 106 6.78 8.22 11.88
N ILE A 107 7.05 6.91 11.79
CA ILE A 107 7.43 6.28 10.52
C ILE A 107 6.43 5.24 9.99
N TYR A 108 5.55 4.68 10.83
CA TYR A 108 4.71 3.54 10.45
C TYR A 108 3.74 3.85 9.29
N ARG A 109 3.18 5.05 9.24
CA ARG A 109 2.28 5.45 8.15
C ARG A 109 2.97 5.49 6.80
N CYS A 110 4.18 6.06 6.77
CA CYS A 110 4.99 6.08 5.55
C CYS A 110 5.37 4.65 5.13
N ALA A 111 5.72 3.79 6.08
CA ALA A 111 6.05 2.39 5.81
C ALA A 111 4.85 1.61 5.25
N GLU A 112 3.66 1.77 5.82
CA GLU A 112 2.42 1.14 5.35
C GLU A 112 2.04 1.61 3.94
N ALA A 113 2.09 2.92 3.69
CA ALA A 113 1.81 3.49 2.37
C ALA A 113 2.83 3.00 1.33
N MET A 114 4.13 3.01 1.67
CA MET A 114 5.20 2.48 0.83
C MET A 114 4.94 1.03 0.44
N THR A 115 4.49 0.20 1.38
CA THR A 115 4.15 -1.20 1.11
C THR A 115 3.06 -1.33 0.06
N VAL A 116 1.94 -0.61 0.22
CA VAL A 116 0.81 -0.70 -0.71
C VAL A 116 1.25 -0.31 -2.11
N PHE A 117 1.96 0.81 -2.27
CA PHE A 117 2.47 1.25 -3.58
C PHE A 117 3.49 0.28 -4.16
N ALA A 118 4.39 -0.27 -3.35
CA ALA A 118 5.38 -1.24 -3.80
C ALA A 118 4.72 -2.53 -4.31
N VAL A 119 3.73 -3.05 -3.58
CA VAL A 119 3.01 -4.27 -3.98
C VAL A 119 2.13 -4.04 -5.22
N MET A 120 1.49 -2.87 -5.34
CA MET A 120 0.79 -2.48 -6.57
C MET A 120 1.74 -2.44 -7.77
N THR A 121 2.92 -1.86 -7.60
CA THR A 121 3.94 -1.82 -8.65
C THR A 121 4.43 -3.23 -8.99
N ALA A 122 4.72 -4.07 -7.99
CA ALA A 122 5.07 -5.47 -8.19
C ALA A 122 4.02 -6.21 -9.01
N GLY A 123 2.72 -5.99 -8.73
CA GLY A 123 1.61 -6.63 -9.42
C GLY A 123 1.51 -6.34 -10.92
N LEU A 124 2.17 -5.29 -11.42
CA LEU A 124 2.23 -4.99 -12.85
C LEU A 124 3.19 -5.92 -13.59
N PHE A 125 4.27 -6.38 -12.94
CA PHE A 125 5.32 -7.15 -13.61
C PHE A 125 4.89 -8.52 -14.14
N PRO A 126 4.08 -9.32 -13.45
CA PRO A 126 3.51 -10.56 -14.04
C PRO A 126 2.72 -10.29 -15.33
N ILE A 127 1.99 -9.18 -15.39
CA ILE A 127 1.21 -8.79 -16.58
C ILE A 127 2.15 -8.37 -17.73
N ILE A 128 3.21 -7.64 -17.41
CA ILE A 128 4.24 -7.22 -18.39
C ILE A 128 5.02 -8.44 -18.88
N HIS A 129 5.41 -9.33 -17.95
CA HIS A 129 6.22 -10.51 -18.23
C HIS A 129 5.52 -11.52 -19.13
N ILE A 130 4.18 -11.61 -19.09
CA ILE A 130 3.43 -12.51 -19.99
C ILE A 130 3.53 -12.10 -21.46
N GLY A 131 3.99 -10.89 -21.74
CA GLY A 131 4.24 -10.34 -23.08
C GLY A 131 3.01 -9.89 -23.84
N ARG A 132 1.88 -10.52 -23.62
CA ARG A 132 0.58 -10.19 -24.22
C ARG A 132 -0.46 -9.93 -23.12
N PRO A 133 -0.67 -8.68 -22.71
CA PRO A 133 -1.49 -8.33 -21.53
C PRO A 133 -2.92 -8.89 -21.58
N TRP A 134 -3.52 -8.98 -22.76
CA TRP A 134 -4.86 -9.56 -22.95
C TRP A 134 -4.96 -11.04 -22.60
N LYS A 135 -3.83 -11.72 -22.43
CA LYS A 135 -3.77 -13.11 -21.96
C LYS A 135 -3.60 -13.23 -20.45
N PHE A 136 -3.83 -12.14 -19.67
CA PHE A 136 -3.67 -12.13 -18.22
C PHE A 136 -4.49 -13.21 -17.50
N PHE A 137 -5.58 -13.70 -18.11
CA PHE A 137 -6.39 -14.80 -17.57
C PHE A 137 -5.60 -16.10 -17.36
N TRP A 138 -4.45 -16.26 -18.04
CA TRP A 138 -3.55 -17.39 -17.80
C TRP A 138 -2.86 -17.32 -16.42
N LEU A 139 -2.84 -16.15 -15.80
CA LEU A 139 -2.32 -15.96 -14.45
C LEU A 139 -3.30 -16.37 -13.36
N ILE A 140 -4.57 -16.61 -13.72
CA ILE A 140 -5.61 -17.02 -12.79
C ILE A 140 -5.82 -18.52 -12.98
N PRO A 141 -5.90 -19.35 -11.92
CA PRO A 141 -6.18 -20.77 -12.03
C PRO A 141 -7.52 -20.99 -12.72
N TYR A 142 -7.56 -21.84 -13.71
CA TYR A 142 -8.80 -22.25 -14.38
C TYR A 142 -8.71 -23.73 -14.78
N PRO A 143 -9.83 -24.49 -14.74
CA PRO A 143 -9.87 -25.84 -15.23
C PRO A 143 -9.87 -25.84 -16.76
N ASN A 144 -9.20 -26.82 -17.37
CA ASN A 144 -9.36 -27.12 -18.79
C ASN A 144 -10.68 -27.88 -19.01
N TRP A 145 -10.96 -28.25 -20.28
CA TRP A 145 -12.15 -29.01 -20.64
C TRP A 145 -12.26 -30.39 -19.95
N ARG A 146 -11.14 -30.92 -19.42
CA ARG A 146 -11.10 -32.13 -18.58
C ARG A 146 -11.23 -31.89 -17.11
N LEU A 147 -11.55 -30.64 -16.67
CA LEU A 147 -11.61 -30.21 -15.27
C LEU A 147 -10.28 -30.37 -14.53
N ILE A 148 -9.16 -30.39 -15.23
CA ILE A 148 -7.81 -30.39 -14.66
C ILE A 148 -7.33 -28.94 -14.65
N TRP A 149 -6.56 -28.58 -13.62
CA TRP A 149 -6.00 -27.23 -13.41
C TRP A 149 -4.52 -27.20 -13.83
N PRO A 150 -4.20 -27.19 -15.15
CA PRO A 150 -2.82 -27.39 -15.61
C PRO A 150 -1.90 -26.22 -15.25
N ASN A 151 -2.43 -25.01 -15.21
CA ASN A 151 -1.65 -23.81 -14.92
C ASN A 151 -1.35 -23.62 -13.42
N PHE A 152 -1.98 -24.39 -12.52
CA PHE A 152 -1.73 -24.31 -11.08
C PHE A 152 -0.29 -24.69 -10.69
N LYS A 153 0.43 -25.39 -11.54
CA LYS A 153 1.86 -25.71 -11.37
C LYS A 153 2.80 -24.57 -11.74
N SER A 154 2.29 -23.47 -12.32
CA SER A 154 3.11 -22.34 -12.72
C SER A 154 3.47 -21.47 -11.52
N PRO A 155 4.75 -21.15 -11.30
CA PRO A 155 5.15 -20.19 -10.27
C PRO A 155 4.46 -18.82 -10.45
N LEU A 156 4.22 -18.40 -11.68
CA LEU A 156 3.56 -17.13 -11.99
C LEU A 156 2.12 -17.05 -11.45
N VAL A 157 1.42 -18.17 -11.36
CA VAL A 157 0.09 -18.26 -10.74
C VAL A 157 0.19 -18.08 -9.23
N TRP A 158 1.21 -18.67 -8.63
CA TRP A 158 1.47 -18.51 -7.18
C TRP A 158 1.83 -17.08 -6.83
N ASP A 159 2.59 -16.40 -7.69
CA ASP A 159 2.89 -14.97 -7.53
C ASP A 159 1.63 -14.11 -7.48
N VAL A 160 0.63 -14.41 -8.32
CA VAL A 160 -0.65 -13.68 -8.31
C VAL A 160 -1.39 -13.89 -6.99
N PHE A 161 -1.43 -15.10 -6.45
CA PHE A 161 -2.02 -15.35 -5.13
C PHE A 161 -1.25 -14.61 -4.03
N ALA A 162 0.07 -14.70 -4.05
CA ALA A 162 0.93 -14.04 -3.09
C ALA A 162 0.72 -12.52 -3.10
N ILE A 163 0.78 -11.89 -4.29
CA ILE A 163 0.57 -10.44 -4.45
C ILE A 163 -0.84 -10.04 -4.02
N SER A 164 -1.87 -10.78 -4.45
CA SER A 164 -3.26 -10.44 -4.13
C SER A 164 -3.52 -10.52 -2.62
N THR A 165 -3.02 -11.55 -1.96
CA THR A 165 -3.11 -11.71 -0.52
C THR A 165 -2.37 -10.59 0.19
N TYR A 166 -1.15 -10.29 -0.25
CA TYR A 166 -0.32 -9.28 0.35
C TYR A 166 -0.90 -7.87 0.17
N LEU A 167 -1.38 -7.56 -1.03
CA LEU A 167 -2.05 -6.29 -1.32
C LEU A 167 -3.31 -6.11 -0.46
N THR A 168 -4.12 -7.16 -0.32
CA THR A 168 -5.34 -7.12 0.50
C THR A 168 -5.02 -6.84 1.96
N VAL A 169 -4.06 -7.57 2.53
CA VAL A 169 -3.68 -7.41 3.94
C VAL A 169 -3.06 -6.05 4.19
N SER A 170 -2.12 -5.62 3.34
CA SER A 170 -1.44 -4.33 3.48
C SER A 170 -2.38 -3.14 3.29
N SER A 171 -3.29 -3.23 2.32
CA SER A 171 -4.31 -2.19 2.09
C SER A 171 -5.30 -2.11 3.26
N THR A 172 -5.70 -3.26 3.81
CA THR A 172 -6.56 -3.32 5.00
C THR A 172 -5.85 -2.72 6.22
N PHE A 173 -4.57 -3.04 6.40
CA PHE A 173 -3.76 -2.54 7.50
C PHE A 173 -3.60 -1.01 7.42
N LEU A 174 -3.23 -0.49 6.26
CA LEU A 174 -3.15 0.95 5.99
C LEU A 174 -4.52 1.63 6.19
N TYR A 175 -5.58 1.07 5.62
CA TYR A 175 -6.92 1.66 5.70
C TYR A 175 -7.43 1.73 7.14
N VAL A 176 -7.33 0.64 7.91
CA VAL A 176 -7.71 0.64 9.33
C VAL A 176 -6.94 1.72 10.07
N GLY A 177 -5.65 1.82 9.80
CA GLY A 177 -4.83 2.87 10.39
C GLY A 177 -5.28 4.29 10.02
N LEU A 178 -5.77 4.53 8.81
CA LEU A 178 -6.19 5.85 8.33
C LEU A 178 -7.59 6.28 8.81
N ILE A 179 -8.41 5.38 9.35
CA ILE A 179 -9.79 5.70 9.78
C ILE A 179 -9.85 6.92 10.71
N PRO A 180 -9.06 7.01 11.80
CA PRO A 180 -9.06 8.20 12.66
C PRO A 180 -8.62 9.47 11.94
N ASP A 181 -7.62 9.37 11.05
CA ASP A 181 -7.08 10.52 10.31
C ASP A 181 -8.12 11.06 9.31
N ILE A 182 -8.83 10.16 8.62
CA ILE A 182 -9.93 10.51 7.70
C ILE A 182 -11.08 11.18 8.46
N ALA A 183 -11.36 10.76 9.71
CA ALA A 183 -12.39 11.37 10.53
C ALA A 183 -12.04 12.83 10.89
N VAL A 184 -10.77 13.11 11.21
CA VAL A 184 -10.29 14.48 11.45
C VAL A 184 -10.48 15.36 10.21
N LEU A 185 -10.13 14.84 9.03
CA LEU A 185 -10.34 15.54 7.75
C LEU A 185 -11.83 15.79 7.47
N ARG A 186 -12.70 14.80 7.74
CA ARG A 186 -14.16 14.93 7.61
C ARG A 186 -14.70 16.08 8.46
N ASP A 187 -14.25 16.16 9.70
CA ASP A 187 -14.80 17.14 10.65
C ASP A 187 -14.39 18.58 10.30
N ARG A 188 -13.28 18.75 9.59
CA ARG A 188 -12.79 20.06 9.11
C ARG A 188 -13.20 20.39 7.66
N GLU A 189 -13.79 19.45 6.92
CA GLU A 189 -14.18 19.66 5.52
C GLU A 189 -15.45 20.52 5.42
N THR A 190 -15.40 21.57 4.60
CA THR A 190 -16.50 22.49 4.36
C THR A 190 -17.36 22.10 3.16
N ASN A 191 -16.80 21.39 2.18
CA ASN A 191 -17.51 20.94 1.00
C ASN A 191 -18.44 19.77 1.33
N PRO A 192 -19.78 19.89 1.13
CA PRO A 192 -20.73 18.87 1.56
C PRO A 192 -20.52 17.52 0.86
N LEU A 193 -20.10 17.50 -0.41
CA LEU A 193 -19.85 16.27 -1.15
C LEU A 193 -18.62 15.54 -0.60
N ARG A 194 -17.51 16.27 -0.40
CA ARG A 194 -16.28 15.71 0.16
C ARG A 194 -16.51 15.21 1.59
N LYS A 195 -17.22 15.98 2.41
CA LYS A 195 -17.60 15.60 3.77
C LYS A 195 -18.38 14.28 3.80
N LYS A 196 -19.32 14.08 2.86
CA LYS A 196 -20.08 12.83 2.74
C LYS A 196 -19.19 11.65 2.36
N ILE A 197 -18.25 11.83 1.42
CA ILE A 197 -17.28 10.79 1.03
C ILE A 197 -16.39 10.43 2.22
N LEU A 198 -15.83 11.42 2.91
CA LEU A 198 -14.99 11.20 4.09
C LEU A 198 -15.76 10.55 5.24
N ALA A 199 -17.06 10.85 5.39
CA ALA A 199 -17.93 10.20 6.38
C ALA A 199 -18.09 8.70 6.10
N ILE A 200 -18.24 8.30 4.85
CA ILE A 200 -18.28 6.89 4.44
C ILE A 200 -16.93 6.23 4.69
N LEU A 201 -15.84 6.87 4.26
CA LEU A 201 -14.48 6.33 4.39
C LEU A 201 -14.02 6.23 5.85
N SER A 202 -14.47 7.11 6.74
CA SER A 202 -14.17 7.03 8.19
C SER A 202 -15.05 6.06 8.96
N LEU A 203 -15.95 5.33 8.29
CA LEU A 203 -16.87 4.36 8.89
C LEU A 203 -17.65 4.92 10.09
N GLY A 204 -17.95 6.22 10.09
CA GLY A 204 -18.67 6.88 11.17
C GLY A 204 -17.86 7.06 12.46
N TRP A 205 -16.53 7.01 12.40
CA TRP A 205 -15.65 7.20 13.54
C TRP A 205 -15.95 8.51 14.29
N ARG A 206 -16.12 8.42 15.62
CA ARG A 206 -16.51 9.54 16.51
C ARG A 206 -15.47 9.89 17.55
N ASN A 207 -14.30 9.28 17.48
CA ASN A 207 -13.21 9.49 18.43
C ASN A 207 -13.57 9.12 19.89
N SER A 208 -14.45 8.13 20.08
CA SER A 208 -14.87 7.68 21.40
C SER A 208 -13.88 6.67 22.00
N GLU A 209 -13.80 6.58 23.32
CA GLU A 209 -12.93 5.63 24.02
C GLU A 209 -13.20 4.15 23.66
N PRO A 210 -14.46 3.70 23.52
CA PRO A 210 -14.75 2.34 23.05
C PRO A 210 -14.21 2.07 21.63
N GLU A 211 -14.31 3.05 20.73
CA GLU A 211 -13.76 2.94 19.36
C GLU A 211 -12.25 2.80 19.38
N TRP A 212 -11.54 3.60 20.17
CA TRP A 212 -10.10 3.48 20.34
C TRP A 212 -9.66 2.13 20.90
N ARG A 213 -10.40 1.61 21.89
CA ARG A 213 -10.12 0.26 22.41
C ARG A 213 -10.35 -0.83 21.37
N HIS A 214 -11.38 -0.70 20.56
CA HIS A 214 -11.64 -1.63 19.46
C HIS A 214 -10.58 -1.52 18.38
N PHE A 215 -10.24 -0.32 17.97
CA PHE A 215 -9.19 -0.03 17.01
C PHE A 215 -7.84 -0.67 17.42
N MET A 216 -7.41 -0.47 18.65
CA MET A 216 -6.16 -1.03 19.14
C MET A 216 -6.15 -2.56 19.11
N LYS A 217 -7.27 -3.21 19.42
CA LYS A 217 -7.41 -4.67 19.33
C LYS A 217 -7.33 -5.15 17.88
N MET A 218 -8.06 -4.49 16.97
CA MET A 218 -8.05 -4.82 15.54
C MET A 218 -6.66 -4.59 14.93
N TYR A 219 -6.01 -3.50 15.28
CA TYR A 219 -4.67 -3.19 14.79
C TYR A 219 -3.64 -4.20 15.31
N LEU A 220 -3.75 -4.62 16.58
CA LEU A 220 -2.92 -5.69 17.16
C LEU A 220 -3.12 -7.02 16.43
N PHE A 221 -4.37 -7.39 16.16
CA PHE A 221 -4.70 -8.60 15.42
C PHE A 221 -4.09 -8.56 14.01
N LEU A 222 -4.27 -7.47 13.28
CA LEU A 222 -3.71 -7.29 11.94
C LEU A 222 -2.18 -7.34 11.96
N ALA A 223 -1.52 -6.69 12.93
CA ALA A 223 -0.07 -6.72 13.06
C ALA A 223 0.46 -8.15 13.36
N ALA A 224 -0.19 -8.86 14.28
CA ALA A 224 0.17 -10.24 14.62
C ALA A 224 -0.09 -11.21 13.47
N PHE A 225 -1.14 -10.99 12.68
CA PHE A 225 -1.49 -11.84 11.53
C PHE A 225 -0.60 -11.53 10.31
N SER A 226 -0.32 -10.25 10.04
CA SER A 226 0.48 -9.86 8.88
C SER A 226 1.93 -10.33 8.96
N THR A 227 2.51 -10.41 10.15
CA THR A 227 3.91 -10.83 10.33
C THR A 227 4.19 -12.24 9.80
N PRO A 228 3.50 -13.32 10.25
CA PRO A 228 3.72 -14.67 9.72
C PRO A 228 3.25 -14.78 8.25
N LEU A 229 2.22 -14.04 7.86
CA LEU A 229 1.74 -14.06 6.48
C LEU A 229 2.79 -13.53 5.51
N VAL A 230 3.43 -12.40 5.84
CA VAL A 230 4.51 -11.82 5.04
C VAL A 230 5.68 -12.79 4.91
N LEU A 231 6.09 -13.43 6.02
CA LEU A 231 7.15 -14.43 6.01
C LEU A 231 6.77 -15.66 5.17
N SER A 232 5.52 -16.12 5.27
CA SER A 232 5.01 -17.25 4.47
C SER A 232 5.00 -16.94 2.97
N VAL A 233 4.50 -15.77 2.58
CA VAL A 233 4.49 -15.33 1.17
C VAL A 233 5.91 -15.24 0.62
N HIS A 234 6.85 -14.71 1.40
CA HIS A 234 8.26 -14.66 1.00
C HIS A 234 8.84 -16.05 0.73
N SER A 235 8.55 -17.01 1.60
CA SER A 235 9.02 -18.39 1.45
C SER A 235 8.43 -19.14 0.25
N VAL A 236 7.29 -18.69 -0.27
CA VAL A 236 6.64 -19.29 -1.45
C VAL A 236 7.19 -18.68 -2.75
N VAL A 237 7.61 -17.41 -2.71
CA VAL A 237 8.08 -16.66 -3.90
C VAL A 237 9.60 -16.77 -4.06
N SER A 238 10.35 -17.09 -3.01
CA SER A 238 11.81 -17.30 -3.04
C SER A 238 12.17 -18.75 -3.32
#